data_c4315776d2e35e8091f8a9fcd38acefa
#
_entry.id   c4315776d2e35e8091f8a9fcd38acefa
#
_cell.length_a   1.000
_cell.length_b   1.000
_cell.length_c   1.000
_cell.angle_alpha   90.00
_cell.angle_beta   90.00
_cell.angle_gamma   90.00
#
_symmetry.space_group_name_H-M   'P 1'
#
loop_
_entity.id
_entity.type
_entity.pdbx_description
1 polymer ?
#
loop_
_entity_poly.entity_id
_entity_poly.type
_entity_poly.pdbx_seq_one_letter_code
_entity_poly.pdbx_strand_id
1 'polypeptide(L)'
;MIFYATALSSYSAKVRIALCAKGVVFEERLQPEGYRSAQYQAIVPMGKLPAIQEGDWVLSESEVINEYLEERYPEPPLLPQGPQERAQVRFLCRFHDLYLEPPVRALFAQVNPAQRDAERVSLLHQDIARRLGQLAQWARPQPYLLTPSLSLADCGPLVTLPLASAVLSACGQALVLPDVLQRWLDAASQHPAVAQALLPWHQATQAWLYPKEIR
;
A
#
# COMPACT_ATOMS: atom_id res chain seq x y z
N MET A 1 -14.84 -12.86 -8.06
CA MET A 1 -14.53 -12.07 -6.84
C MET A 1 -14.86 -10.61 -7.11
N ILE A 2 -15.60 -9.94 -6.21
CA ILE A 2 -15.75 -8.48 -6.20
C ILE A 2 -14.67 -7.91 -5.30
N PHE A 3 -14.01 -6.83 -5.73
CA PHE A 3 -13.01 -6.10 -4.98
C PHE A 3 -13.51 -4.68 -4.73
N TYR A 4 -13.98 -4.39 -3.52
CA TYR A 4 -14.35 -3.03 -3.12
C TYR A 4 -13.11 -2.21 -2.85
N ALA A 5 -12.88 -1.22 -3.68
CA ALA A 5 -11.66 -0.42 -3.68
C ALA A 5 -11.90 0.99 -4.23
N THR A 6 -10.94 1.88 -4.01
CA THR A 6 -10.81 3.13 -4.75
C THR A 6 -9.39 3.26 -5.28
N ALA A 7 -9.25 3.96 -6.39
CA ALA A 7 -7.93 4.16 -7.00
C ALA A 7 -6.94 4.85 -6.04
N LEU A 8 -7.39 5.83 -5.24
CA LEU A 8 -6.53 6.59 -4.33
C LEU A 8 -6.13 5.82 -3.05
N SER A 9 -6.81 4.73 -2.70
CA SER A 9 -6.53 4.02 -1.46
C SER A 9 -5.21 3.24 -1.54
N SER A 10 -4.24 3.58 -0.69
CA SER A 10 -2.96 2.86 -0.55
C SER A 10 -3.17 1.39 -0.14
N TYR A 11 -4.09 1.12 0.78
CA TYR A 11 -4.41 -0.25 1.18
C TYR A 11 -5.12 -1.05 0.07
N SER A 12 -5.94 -0.39 -0.79
CA SER A 12 -6.50 -1.04 -1.97
C SER A 12 -5.41 -1.34 -3.01
N ALA A 13 -4.48 -0.41 -3.23
CA ALA A 13 -3.35 -0.61 -4.13
C ALA A 13 -2.45 -1.78 -3.68
N LYS A 14 -2.20 -1.92 -2.37
CA LYS A 14 -1.49 -3.05 -1.76
C LYS A 14 -2.14 -4.40 -2.12
N VAL A 15 -3.45 -4.54 -1.97
CA VAL A 15 -4.18 -5.77 -2.33
C VAL A 15 -4.22 -5.98 -3.84
N ARG A 16 -4.35 -4.91 -4.63
CA ARG A 16 -4.34 -4.99 -6.10
C ARG A 16 -3.03 -5.56 -6.63
N ILE A 17 -1.88 -5.26 -5.98
CA ILE A 17 -0.59 -5.88 -6.32
C ILE A 17 -0.67 -7.40 -6.15
N ALA A 18 -1.18 -7.90 -5.04
CA ALA A 18 -1.31 -9.34 -4.78
C ALA A 18 -2.28 -10.01 -5.77
N LEU A 19 -3.44 -9.39 -6.04
CA LEU A 19 -4.40 -9.88 -7.04
C LEU A 19 -3.78 -9.99 -8.43
N CYS A 20 -3.09 -8.95 -8.88
CA CYS A 20 -2.41 -8.95 -10.18
C CYS A 20 -1.25 -9.95 -10.23
N ALA A 21 -0.45 -10.05 -9.18
CA ALA A 21 0.68 -10.99 -9.11
C ALA A 21 0.22 -12.45 -9.19
N LYS A 22 -0.92 -12.76 -8.60
CA LYS A 22 -1.54 -14.10 -8.64
C LYS A 22 -2.41 -14.35 -9.89
N GLY A 23 -2.56 -13.36 -10.77
CA GLY A 23 -3.41 -13.49 -11.95
C GLY A 23 -4.90 -13.71 -11.63
N VAL A 24 -5.35 -13.29 -10.46
CA VAL A 24 -6.75 -13.46 -10.04
C VAL A 24 -7.65 -12.54 -10.85
N VAL A 25 -8.73 -13.08 -11.41
CA VAL A 25 -9.76 -12.29 -12.08
C VAL A 25 -10.71 -11.71 -11.04
N PHE A 26 -10.84 -10.39 -11.03
CA PHE A 26 -11.72 -9.67 -10.11
C PHE A 26 -12.46 -8.53 -10.82
N GLU A 27 -13.59 -8.15 -10.26
CA GLU A 27 -14.34 -6.97 -10.63
C GLU A 27 -14.13 -5.90 -9.56
N GLU A 28 -13.46 -4.79 -9.90
CA GLU A 28 -13.30 -3.69 -8.97
C GLU A 28 -14.56 -2.84 -8.93
N ARG A 29 -15.09 -2.61 -7.73
CA ARG A 29 -16.26 -1.78 -7.49
C ARG A 29 -15.97 -0.69 -6.47
N LEU A 30 -16.58 0.47 -6.68
CA LEU A 30 -16.70 1.48 -5.65
C LEU A 30 -17.68 0.99 -4.57
N GLN A 31 -17.50 1.49 -3.35
CA GLN A 31 -18.45 1.26 -2.28
C GLN A 31 -19.81 1.89 -2.61
N PRO A 32 -20.91 1.17 -2.40
CA PRO A 32 -22.25 1.71 -2.62
C PRO A 32 -22.48 3.00 -1.84
N GLU A 33 -23.02 4.02 -2.52
CA GLU A 33 -23.33 5.35 -1.97
C GLU A 33 -22.19 6.07 -1.22
N GLY A 34 -20.93 5.64 -1.48
CA GLY A 34 -19.76 6.32 -0.99
C GLY A 34 -19.17 5.74 0.29
N TYR A 35 -18.08 6.37 0.71
CA TYR A 35 -17.27 5.92 1.84
C TYR A 35 -18.06 5.97 3.15
N ARG A 36 -18.13 4.83 3.87
CA ARG A 36 -18.86 4.66 5.13
C ARG A 36 -20.37 4.89 5.04
N SER A 37 -20.97 4.78 3.86
CA SER A 37 -22.43 4.80 3.74
C SER A 37 -23.07 3.64 4.52
N ALA A 38 -24.35 3.79 4.88
CA ALA A 38 -25.11 2.73 5.56
C ALA A 38 -25.20 1.46 4.71
N GLN A 39 -25.34 1.61 3.38
CA GLN A 39 -25.39 0.48 2.45
C GLN A 39 -24.07 -0.25 2.37
N TYR A 40 -22.94 0.47 2.32
CA TYR A 40 -21.63 -0.20 2.36
C TYR A 40 -21.36 -0.84 3.72
N GLN A 41 -21.79 -0.22 4.83
CA GLN A 41 -21.63 -0.80 6.17
C GLN A 41 -22.50 -2.05 6.38
N ALA A 42 -23.58 -2.21 5.64
CA ALA A 42 -24.36 -3.47 5.63
C ALA A 42 -23.56 -4.63 4.99
N ILE A 43 -22.60 -4.33 4.10
CA ILE A 43 -21.69 -5.31 3.47
C ILE A 43 -20.40 -5.46 4.31
N VAL A 44 -19.79 -4.34 4.66
CA VAL A 44 -18.53 -4.26 5.42
C VAL A 44 -18.78 -3.40 6.67
N PRO A 45 -19.00 -3.99 7.85
CA PRO A 45 -19.46 -3.26 9.05
C PRO A 45 -18.59 -2.07 9.45
N MET A 46 -17.28 -2.15 9.23
CA MET A 46 -16.35 -1.03 9.50
C MET A 46 -16.42 0.09 8.44
N GLY A 47 -17.07 -0.14 7.30
CA GLY A 47 -17.17 0.80 6.19
C GLY A 47 -15.83 1.19 5.57
N LYS A 48 -14.78 0.38 5.77
CA LYS A 48 -13.42 0.64 5.29
C LYS A 48 -13.11 -0.09 3.99
N LEU A 49 -12.09 0.38 3.29
CA LEU A 49 -11.51 -0.22 2.10
C LEU A 49 -10.07 -0.68 2.39
N PRO A 50 -9.62 -1.74 1.71
CA PRO A 50 -10.34 -2.60 0.78
C PRO A 50 -11.22 -3.66 1.46
N ALA A 51 -12.11 -4.27 0.66
CA ALA A 51 -12.78 -5.51 1.00
C ALA A 51 -12.93 -6.38 -0.25
N ILE A 52 -13.04 -7.69 -0.07
CA ILE A 52 -13.39 -8.64 -1.13
C ILE A 52 -14.69 -9.33 -0.79
N GLN A 53 -15.43 -9.74 -1.84
CA GLN A 53 -16.68 -10.50 -1.70
C GLN A 53 -16.72 -11.66 -2.70
N GLU A 54 -17.04 -12.86 -2.21
CA GLU A 54 -17.29 -14.07 -3.01
C GLU A 54 -18.65 -14.66 -2.59
N GLY A 55 -19.66 -14.49 -3.44
CA GLY A 55 -21.04 -14.81 -3.05
C GLY A 55 -21.48 -13.96 -1.86
N ASP A 56 -21.91 -14.60 -0.78
CA ASP A 56 -22.34 -13.95 0.46
C ASP A 56 -21.19 -13.74 1.47
N TRP A 57 -20.00 -14.29 1.19
CA TRP A 57 -18.86 -14.16 2.08
C TRP A 57 -18.07 -12.88 1.78
N VAL A 58 -17.76 -12.13 2.83
CA VAL A 58 -17.03 -10.85 2.75
C VAL A 58 -15.81 -10.88 3.69
N LEU A 59 -14.69 -10.36 3.21
CA LEU A 59 -13.47 -10.19 3.99
C LEU A 59 -12.95 -8.77 3.82
N SER A 60 -12.54 -8.13 4.92
CA SER A 60 -11.86 -6.84 4.95
C SER A 60 -10.51 -6.96 5.65
N GLU A 61 -9.78 -5.85 5.76
CA GLU A 61 -8.37 -5.73 6.19
C GLU A 61 -7.38 -6.20 5.11
N SER A 62 -6.60 -5.27 4.59
CA SER A 62 -5.73 -5.50 3.42
C SER A 62 -4.75 -6.65 3.61
N GLU A 63 -4.16 -6.80 4.81
CA GLU A 63 -3.20 -7.87 5.07
C GLU A 63 -3.89 -9.22 5.20
N VAL A 64 -5.08 -9.25 5.81
CA VAL A 64 -5.88 -10.49 5.92
C VAL A 64 -6.35 -10.95 4.54
N ILE A 65 -6.72 -10.01 3.67
CA ILE A 65 -7.06 -10.31 2.27
C ILE A 65 -5.84 -10.90 1.54
N ASN A 66 -4.67 -10.32 1.71
CA ASN A 66 -3.44 -10.83 1.08
C ASN A 66 -3.09 -12.24 1.54
N GLU A 67 -3.22 -12.54 2.84
CA GLU A 67 -3.03 -13.89 3.38
C GLU A 67 -4.08 -14.88 2.82
N TYR A 68 -5.35 -14.47 2.75
CA TYR A 68 -6.39 -15.28 2.13
C TYR A 68 -6.08 -15.58 0.65
N LEU A 69 -5.64 -14.58 -0.10
CA LEU A 69 -5.27 -14.78 -1.52
C LEU A 69 -4.09 -15.74 -1.66
N GLU A 70 -3.12 -15.71 -0.74
CA GLU A 70 -1.99 -16.64 -0.72
C GLU A 70 -2.43 -18.08 -0.49
N GLU A 71 -3.37 -18.31 0.43
CA GLU A 71 -3.89 -19.64 0.73
C GLU A 71 -4.84 -20.14 -0.37
N ARG A 72 -5.68 -19.26 -0.91
CA ARG A 72 -6.71 -19.59 -1.90
C ARG A 72 -6.15 -19.82 -3.29
N TYR A 73 -5.08 -19.08 -3.65
CA TYR A 73 -4.39 -19.12 -4.93
C TYR A 73 -2.89 -19.32 -4.67
N PRO A 74 -2.42 -20.53 -4.37
CA PRO A 74 -1.04 -20.75 -3.92
C PRO A 74 0.02 -20.45 -4.98
N GLU A 75 -0.33 -20.39 -6.27
CA GLU A 75 0.60 -20.13 -7.37
C GLU A 75 0.26 -18.85 -8.15
N PRO A 76 1.25 -18.02 -8.47
CA PRO A 76 2.61 -18.02 -7.93
C PRO A 76 2.63 -17.63 -6.44
N PRO A 77 3.56 -18.22 -5.63
CA PRO A 77 3.60 -17.94 -4.20
C PRO A 77 4.09 -16.52 -3.90
N LEU A 78 3.44 -15.85 -2.96
CA LEU A 78 3.86 -14.57 -2.39
C LEU A 78 4.42 -14.71 -0.97
N LEU A 79 4.50 -15.95 -0.47
CA LEU A 79 5.21 -16.32 0.74
C LEU A 79 6.24 -17.41 0.45
N PRO A 80 7.43 -17.37 1.06
CA PRO A 80 8.43 -18.42 0.93
C PRO A 80 7.98 -19.75 1.58
N GLN A 81 8.72 -20.83 1.33
CA GLN A 81 8.35 -22.17 1.83
C GLN A 81 8.68 -22.36 3.33
N GLY A 82 9.81 -21.83 3.78
CA GLY A 82 10.30 -22.05 5.13
C GLY A 82 9.52 -21.24 6.19
N PRO A 83 9.27 -21.80 7.37
CA PRO A 83 8.47 -21.12 8.40
C PRO A 83 9.15 -19.85 8.94
N GLN A 84 10.47 -19.80 9.01
CA GLN A 84 11.21 -18.63 9.47
C GLN A 84 11.14 -17.50 8.45
N GLU A 85 11.33 -17.81 7.16
CA GLU A 85 11.23 -16.86 6.07
C GLU A 85 9.79 -16.31 5.95
N ARG A 86 8.78 -17.16 6.07
CA ARG A 86 7.37 -16.74 6.15
C ARG A 86 7.12 -15.78 7.31
N ALA A 87 7.68 -16.08 8.47
CA ALA A 87 7.57 -15.21 9.64
C ALA A 87 8.23 -13.85 9.42
N GLN A 88 9.38 -13.79 8.74
CA GLN A 88 10.05 -12.53 8.39
C GLN A 88 9.24 -11.71 7.38
N VAL A 89 8.65 -12.32 6.36
CA VAL A 89 7.75 -11.64 5.42
C VAL A 89 6.56 -11.04 6.18
N ARG A 90 5.88 -11.82 7.02
CA ARG A 90 4.76 -11.35 7.84
C ARG A 90 5.15 -10.26 8.83
N PHE A 91 6.35 -10.34 9.40
CA PHE A 91 6.88 -9.27 10.23
C PHE A 91 6.99 -7.95 9.46
N LEU A 92 7.53 -7.95 8.23
CA LEU A 92 7.61 -6.72 7.42
C LEU A 92 6.24 -6.21 7.00
N CYS A 93 5.27 -7.08 6.71
CA CYS A 93 3.89 -6.67 6.47
C CYS A 93 3.30 -5.94 7.69
N ARG A 94 3.49 -6.49 8.90
CA ARG A 94 3.03 -5.87 10.15
C ARG A 94 3.81 -4.59 10.47
N PHE A 95 5.13 -4.58 10.22
CA PHE A 95 5.94 -3.38 10.38
C PHE A 95 5.43 -2.23 9.50
N HIS A 96 5.13 -2.53 8.24
CA HIS A 96 4.53 -1.57 7.33
C HIS A 96 3.22 -1.00 7.88
N ASP A 97 2.26 -1.85 8.22
CA ASP A 97 0.92 -1.43 8.62
C ASP A 97 0.90 -0.69 9.96
N LEU A 98 1.77 -1.06 10.92
CA LEU A 98 1.75 -0.51 12.27
C LEU A 98 2.69 0.66 12.48
N TYR A 99 3.78 0.74 11.72
CA TYR A 99 4.84 1.70 12.01
C TYR A 99 5.16 2.65 10.84
N LEU A 100 5.10 2.18 9.59
CA LEU A 100 5.46 3.00 8.43
C LEU A 100 4.26 3.74 7.84
N GLU A 101 3.14 3.07 7.60
CA GLU A 101 1.94 3.67 6.99
C GLU A 101 1.29 4.77 7.87
N PRO A 102 1.17 4.63 9.21
CA PRO A 102 0.48 5.63 10.03
C PRO A 102 1.07 7.04 9.95
N PRO A 103 2.39 7.28 10.07
CA PRO A 103 2.93 8.63 9.93
C PRO A 103 2.80 9.18 8.51
N VAL A 104 2.86 8.34 7.46
CA VAL A 104 2.59 8.78 6.07
C VAL A 104 1.14 9.22 5.93
N ARG A 105 0.20 8.46 6.45
CA ARG A 105 -1.22 8.81 6.44
C ARG A 105 -1.52 10.09 7.22
N ALA A 106 -0.82 10.34 8.32
CA ALA A 106 -0.97 11.56 9.10
C ALA A 106 -0.56 12.82 8.31
N LEU A 107 0.30 12.70 7.29
CA LEU A 107 0.64 13.79 6.39
C LEU A 107 -0.52 14.23 5.48
N PHE A 108 -1.55 13.41 5.28
CA PHE A 108 -2.66 13.76 4.36
C PHE A 108 -3.39 15.04 4.79
N ALA A 109 -3.54 15.25 6.09
CA ALA A 109 -4.11 16.48 6.63
C ALA A 109 -3.22 17.73 6.40
N GLN A 110 -1.95 17.53 6.03
CA GLN A 110 -0.96 18.58 5.81
C GLN A 110 -0.82 18.97 4.32
N VAL A 111 -1.48 18.24 3.41
CA VAL A 111 -1.39 18.51 1.97
C VAL A 111 -1.99 19.89 1.62
N ASN A 112 -3.11 20.26 2.25
CA ASN A 112 -3.71 21.59 2.05
C ASN A 112 -2.82 22.69 2.65
N PRO A 113 -2.25 23.60 1.84
CA PRO A 113 -1.34 24.64 2.36
C PRO A 113 -1.99 25.56 3.42
N ALA A 114 -3.30 25.81 3.32
CA ALA A 114 -4.02 26.67 4.25
C ALA A 114 -4.19 26.06 5.67
N GLN A 115 -4.01 24.74 5.79
CA GLN A 115 -4.17 24.01 7.06
C GLN A 115 -2.86 23.35 7.51
N ARG A 116 -1.75 23.61 6.78
CA ARG A 116 -0.47 22.98 7.02
C ARG A 116 0.21 23.51 8.26
N ASP A 117 0.59 22.59 9.14
CA ASP A 117 1.44 22.83 10.29
C ASP A 117 2.87 22.35 9.96
N ALA A 118 3.80 23.31 9.80
CA ALA A 118 5.18 23.03 9.40
C ALA A 118 5.94 22.21 10.45
N GLU A 119 5.68 22.41 11.75
CA GLU A 119 6.29 21.62 12.82
C GLU A 119 5.79 20.18 12.78
N ARG A 120 4.48 19.99 12.61
CA ARG A 120 3.88 18.66 12.46
C ARG A 120 4.42 17.92 11.24
N VAL A 121 4.58 18.60 10.10
CA VAL A 121 5.22 18.01 8.90
C VAL A 121 6.64 17.57 9.19
N SER A 122 7.44 18.41 9.89
CA SER A 122 8.83 18.08 10.25
C SER A 122 8.91 16.86 11.16
N LEU A 123 8.06 16.77 12.18
CA LEU A 123 8.00 15.62 13.10
C LEU A 123 7.61 14.31 12.36
N LEU A 124 6.62 14.38 11.48
CA LEU A 124 6.20 13.21 10.68
C LEU A 124 7.29 12.78 9.70
N HIS A 125 7.99 13.74 9.06
CA HIS A 125 9.13 13.45 8.18
C HIS A 125 10.25 12.72 8.94
N GLN A 126 10.62 13.19 10.14
CA GLN A 126 11.62 12.54 10.99
C GLN A 126 11.19 11.12 11.40
N ASP A 127 9.92 10.92 11.76
CA ASP A 127 9.42 9.58 12.10
C ASP A 127 9.45 8.64 10.88
N ILE A 128 9.02 9.11 9.70
CA ILE A 128 9.09 8.34 8.44
C ILE A 128 10.55 7.98 8.14
N ALA A 129 11.48 8.93 8.18
CA ALA A 129 12.89 8.67 7.91
C ALA A 129 13.47 7.63 8.90
N ARG A 130 13.12 7.72 10.17
CA ARG A 130 13.51 6.73 11.19
C ARG A 130 12.95 5.34 10.87
N ARG A 131 11.66 5.23 10.45
CA ARG A 131 11.06 3.94 10.06
C ARG A 131 11.69 3.36 8.82
N LEU A 132 12.02 4.19 7.84
CA LEU A 132 12.76 3.74 6.66
C LEU A 132 14.16 3.22 7.00
N GLY A 133 14.87 3.87 7.94
CA GLY A 133 16.13 3.37 8.46
C GLY A 133 16.00 2.01 9.15
N GLN A 134 14.91 1.78 9.90
CA GLN A 134 14.60 0.48 10.53
C GLN A 134 14.27 -0.57 9.46
N LEU A 135 13.44 -0.25 8.47
CA LEU A 135 13.12 -1.15 7.36
C LEU A 135 14.38 -1.57 6.59
N ALA A 136 15.28 -0.61 6.34
CA ALA A 136 16.54 -0.86 5.65
C ALA A 136 17.47 -1.86 6.39
N GLN A 137 17.38 -1.92 7.73
CA GLN A 137 18.14 -2.90 8.51
C GLN A 137 17.65 -4.34 8.34
N TRP A 138 16.36 -4.51 8.03
CA TRP A 138 15.74 -5.82 7.80
C TRP A 138 15.76 -6.23 6.33
N ALA A 139 15.77 -5.27 5.41
CA ALA A 139 15.77 -5.54 3.98
C ALA A 139 17.04 -6.25 3.52
N ARG A 140 16.88 -7.28 2.69
CA ARG A 140 17.97 -8.06 2.04
C ARG A 140 17.60 -8.30 0.57
N PRO A 141 17.51 -7.24 -0.25
CA PRO A 141 16.95 -7.33 -1.60
C PRO A 141 17.72 -8.31 -2.51
N GLN A 142 16.92 -9.23 -3.18
CA GLN A 142 17.45 -10.26 -4.08
C GLN A 142 16.47 -10.63 -5.23
N PRO A 143 15.87 -9.74 -5.99
CA PRO A 143 15.78 -8.27 -5.94
C PRO A 143 14.66 -7.70 -5.06
N TYR A 144 13.76 -8.54 -4.48
CA TYR A 144 12.67 -8.09 -3.60
C TYR A 144 13.14 -8.00 -2.14
N LEU A 145 12.35 -7.40 -1.25
CA LEU A 145 12.80 -7.02 0.10
C LEU A 145 13.50 -8.15 0.88
N LEU A 146 13.01 -9.38 0.75
CA LEU A 146 13.53 -10.55 1.48
C LEU A 146 13.73 -11.78 0.61
N THR A 147 13.24 -11.79 -0.61
CA THR A 147 13.06 -13.00 -1.42
C THR A 147 13.51 -12.78 -2.86
N PRO A 148 13.83 -13.84 -3.63
CA PRO A 148 14.17 -13.72 -5.05
C PRO A 148 12.94 -13.44 -5.94
N SER A 149 11.73 -13.58 -5.44
CA SER A 149 10.46 -13.27 -6.11
C SER A 149 9.63 -12.28 -5.30
N LEU A 150 8.67 -11.62 -5.95
CA LEU A 150 7.72 -10.73 -5.29
C LEU A 150 7.03 -11.44 -4.12
N SER A 151 6.94 -10.78 -2.98
CA SER A 151 6.33 -11.31 -1.77
C SER A 151 5.32 -10.36 -1.15
N LEU A 152 4.54 -10.82 -0.17
CA LEU A 152 3.61 -9.97 0.56
C LEU A 152 4.31 -8.79 1.26
N ALA A 153 5.59 -8.95 1.67
CA ALA A 153 6.36 -7.87 2.28
C ALA A 153 6.60 -6.68 1.34
N ASP A 154 6.59 -6.90 0.04
CA ASP A 154 6.81 -5.87 -0.97
C ASP A 154 5.56 -5.04 -1.23
N CYS A 155 4.36 -5.65 -1.12
CA CYS A 155 3.10 -5.05 -1.56
C CYS A 155 2.78 -3.70 -0.88
N GLY A 156 3.01 -3.59 0.43
CA GLY A 156 2.77 -2.36 1.17
C GLY A 156 3.78 -1.26 0.84
N PRO A 157 5.08 -1.50 1.05
CA PRO A 157 6.12 -0.50 0.82
C PRO A 157 6.20 0.01 -0.64
N LEU A 158 5.87 -0.82 -1.65
CA LEU A 158 5.77 -0.39 -3.06
C LEU A 158 4.74 0.72 -3.29
N VAL A 159 3.73 0.82 -2.44
CA VAL A 159 2.75 1.91 -2.46
C VAL A 159 3.21 3.04 -1.55
N THR A 160 3.58 2.71 -0.32
CA THR A 160 3.76 3.71 0.74
C THR A 160 5.04 4.55 0.56
N LEU A 161 6.13 4.00 0.00
CA LEU A 161 7.36 4.79 -0.21
C LEU A 161 7.16 5.88 -1.28
N PRO A 162 6.63 5.58 -2.48
CA PRO A 162 6.31 6.64 -3.46
C PRO A 162 5.27 7.64 -2.92
N LEU A 163 4.28 7.18 -2.16
CA LEU A 163 3.29 8.05 -1.53
C LEU A 163 3.92 9.02 -0.53
N ALA A 164 4.78 8.53 0.34
CA ALA A 164 5.50 9.34 1.34
C ALA A 164 6.33 10.42 0.66
N SER A 165 7.07 10.04 -0.40
CA SER A 165 7.86 10.98 -1.20
C SER A 165 7.00 12.06 -1.84
N ALA A 166 5.89 11.67 -2.49
CA ALA A 166 4.99 12.60 -3.16
C ALA A 166 4.30 13.55 -2.19
N VAL A 167 3.79 13.05 -1.04
CA VAL A 167 3.10 13.88 -0.05
C VAL A 167 4.08 14.82 0.66
N LEU A 168 5.27 14.36 1.03
CA LEU A 168 6.30 15.21 1.61
C LEU A 168 6.74 16.30 0.62
N SER A 169 6.90 15.97 -0.66
CA SER A 169 7.20 16.94 -1.72
C SER A 169 6.10 18.01 -1.83
N ALA A 170 4.83 17.61 -1.81
CA ALA A 170 3.70 18.55 -1.77
C ALA A 170 3.69 19.43 -0.51
N CYS A 171 4.29 18.96 0.59
CA CYS A 171 4.51 19.73 1.81
C CYS A 171 5.81 20.55 1.82
N GLY A 172 6.57 20.57 0.72
CA GLY A 172 7.84 21.32 0.62
C GLY A 172 9.03 20.62 1.28
N GLN A 173 8.95 19.30 1.51
CA GLN A 173 10.01 18.46 2.08
C GLN A 173 10.50 17.42 1.07
N ALA A 174 11.78 17.08 1.09
CA ALA A 174 12.35 16.02 0.28
C ALA A 174 12.58 14.78 1.14
N LEU A 175 12.04 13.63 0.71
CA LEU A 175 12.32 12.35 1.35
C LEU A 175 13.54 11.69 0.71
N VAL A 176 14.56 11.40 1.52
CA VAL A 176 15.73 10.63 1.10
C VAL A 176 15.54 9.19 1.53
N LEU A 177 15.48 8.27 0.58
CA LEU A 177 15.43 6.84 0.85
C LEU A 177 16.84 6.29 1.14
N PRO A 178 17.00 5.38 2.11
CA PRO A 178 18.23 4.58 2.20
C PRO A 178 18.53 3.87 0.87
N ASP A 179 19.81 3.84 0.44
CA ASP A 179 20.23 3.29 -0.86
C ASP A 179 19.70 1.88 -1.13
N VAL A 180 19.65 1.03 -0.09
CA VAL A 180 19.12 -0.33 -0.21
C VAL A 180 17.64 -0.36 -0.58
N LEU A 181 16.85 0.57 -0.05
CA LEU A 181 15.43 0.69 -0.35
C LEU A 181 15.19 1.37 -1.69
N GLN A 182 16.05 2.34 -2.08
CA GLN A 182 15.95 2.95 -3.41
C GLN A 182 16.20 1.92 -4.51
N ARG A 183 17.29 1.15 -4.42
CA ARG A 183 17.58 0.08 -5.40
C ARG A 183 16.50 -0.98 -5.47
N TRP A 184 15.95 -1.39 -4.31
CA TRP A 184 14.83 -2.30 -4.27
C TRP A 184 13.59 -1.71 -4.96
N LEU A 185 13.23 -0.47 -4.64
CA LEU A 185 12.05 0.19 -5.20
C LEU A 185 12.16 0.30 -6.73
N ASP A 186 13.33 0.70 -7.24
CA ASP A 186 13.59 0.81 -8.68
C ASP A 186 13.44 -0.54 -9.39
N ALA A 187 13.96 -1.62 -8.79
CA ALA A 187 13.87 -2.96 -9.36
C ALA A 187 12.45 -3.55 -9.26
N ALA A 188 11.83 -3.51 -8.08
CA ALA A 188 10.54 -4.13 -7.82
C ALA A 188 9.38 -3.43 -8.54
N SER A 189 9.50 -2.11 -8.77
CA SER A 189 8.51 -1.35 -9.56
C SER A 189 8.44 -1.78 -11.03
N GLN A 190 9.47 -2.44 -11.56
CA GLN A 190 9.48 -2.96 -12.93
C GLN A 190 8.70 -4.28 -13.08
N HIS A 191 8.28 -4.90 -11.98
CA HIS A 191 7.48 -6.13 -12.04
C HIS A 191 6.15 -5.87 -12.76
N PRO A 192 5.78 -6.65 -13.81
CA PRO A 192 4.59 -6.36 -14.63
C PRO A 192 3.30 -6.21 -13.81
N ALA A 193 3.10 -7.11 -12.83
CA ALA A 193 1.91 -7.05 -11.96
C ALA A 193 1.90 -5.81 -11.06
N VAL A 194 3.06 -5.32 -10.61
CA VAL A 194 3.19 -4.09 -9.82
C VAL A 194 2.85 -2.88 -10.69
N ALA A 195 3.45 -2.79 -11.88
CA ALA A 195 3.19 -1.69 -12.81
C ALA A 195 1.70 -1.61 -13.19
N GLN A 196 1.09 -2.77 -13.51
CA GLN A 196 -0.34 -2.87 -13.80
C GLN A 196 -1.20 -2.43 -12.61
N ALA A 197 -0.93 -2.95 -11.42
CA ALA A 197 -1.71 -2.69 -10.21
C ALA A 197 -1.66 -1.23 -9.77
N LEU A 198 -0.52 -0.57 -9.94
CA LEU A 198 -0.28 0.79 -9.45
C LEU A 198 -0.65 1.89 -10.45
N LEU A 199 -0.90 1.57 -11.72
CA LEU A 199 -1.26 2.59 -12.73
C LEU A 199 -2.45 3.46 -12.30
N PRO A 200 -3.63 2.91 -11.91
CA PRO A 200 -4.76 3.74 -11.48
C PRO A 200 -4.47 4.52 -10.19
N TRP A 201 -3.67 3.94 -9.29
CA TRP A 201 -3.28 4.59 -8.05
C TRP A 201 -2.35 5.78 -8.28
N HIS A 202 -1.36 5.67 -9.17
CA HIS A 202 -0.48 6.78 -9.54
C HIS A 202 -1.27 7.95 -10.13
N GLN A 203 -2.20 7.66 -11.05
CA GLN A 203 -3.05 8.69 -11.67
C GLN A 203 -3.92 9.42 -10.62
N ALA A 204 -4.55 8.66 -9.72
CA ALA A 204 -5.39 9.22 -8.66
C ALA A 204 -4.58 10.04 -7.64
N THR A 205 -3.38 9.57 -7.28
CA THR A 205 -2.48 10.28 -6.34
C THR A 205 -2.00 11.59 -6.94
N GLN A 206 -1.62 11.62 -8.21
CA GLN A 206 -1.24 12.84 -8.91
C GLN A 206 -2.40 13.84 -9.01
N ALA A 207 -3.59 13.36 -9.33
CA ALA A 207 -4.79 14.22 -9.39
C ALA A 207 -5.17 14.80 -8.02
N TRP A 208 -4.96 14.04 -6.94
CA TRP A 208 -5.21 14.49 -5.58
C TRP A 208 -4.20 15.52 -5.08
N LEU A 209 -2.91 15.29 -5.33
CA LEU A 209 -1.85 16.19 -4.85
C LEU A 209 -1.72 17.46 -5.68
N TYR A 210 -2.03 17.38 -6.96
CA TYR A 210 -1.90 18.48 -7.93
C TYR A 210 -3.19 18.65 -8.73
N PRO A 211 -4.29 19.05 -8.07
CA PRO A 211 -5.56 19.28 -8.77
C PRO A 211 -5.35 20.31 -9.87
N LYS A 212 -5.77 19.96 -11.10
CA LYS A 212 -5.79 20.93 -12.18
C LYS A 212 -6.76 22.05 -11.78
N GLU A 213 -6.29 23.30 -11.80
CA GLU A 213 -7.20 24.44 -11.67
C GLU A 213 -8.28 24.32 -12.76
N ILE A 214 -9.53 24.20 -12.34
CA ILE A 214 -10.66 24.27 -13.25
C ILE A 214 -10.71 25.75 -13.69
N ARG A 215 -10.23 26.00 -14.93
CA ARG A 215 -10.37 27.31 -15.58
C ARG A 215 -11.79 27.49 -16.10
#